data_7dc3413024d315defca8f4c125ae586f
#
_entry.id   7dc3413024d315defca8f4c125ae586f
#
_cell.length_a   1.000
_cell.length_b   1.000
_cell.length_c   1.000
_cell.angle_alpha   90.00
_cell.angle_beta   90.00
_cell.angle_gamma   90.00
#
_symmetry.space_group_name_H-M   'P 1'
#
loop_
_entity.id
_entity.type
_entity.pdbx_description
1 polymer ?
#
loop_
_entity_poly.entity_id
_entity_poly.type
_entity_poly.pdbx_seq_one_letter_code
_entity_poly.pdbx_strand_id
1 'polypeptide(L)'
;PDGYSRYGNWLREISGKNTNPNKFDREHAEEWPGGRYNHYLFDMNRDWAWQTQIETKQRMAIYNQWMPQVHTDVHEQGYDSPYFFPPAAEPQHEFIEAYQKDFHKLLGKNIAAKFDANNWMYNTSERFDLFYPSYGDTYPMYNGAVGMTLEQGGIRAGREITMENGVNL
;
A
#
# COMPACT_ATOMS: atom_id res chain seq x y z
N PRO A 1 6.57 7.95 14.13
CA PRO A 1 5.96 7.92 15.49
C PRO A 1 4.66 8.69 15.54
N ASP A 2 4.62 9.95 15.05
CA ASP A 2 3.44 10.82 15.20
C ASP A 2 2.20 10.31 14.45
N GLY A 3 2.38 9.77 13.25
CA GLY A 3 1.27 9.15 12.50
C GLY A 3 0.66 7.99 13.27
N TYR A 4 1.51 7.11 13.83
CA TYR A 4 1.06 6.01 14.67
C TYR A 4 0.31 6.50 15.92
N SER A 5 0.84 7.53 16.58
CA SER A 5 0.21 8.10 17.77
C SER A 5 -1.14 8.74 17.45
N ARG A 6 -1.23 9.49 16.33
CA ARG A 6 -2.51 10.07 15.88
C ARG A 6 -3.55 9.01 15.61
N TYR A 7 -3.19 8.01 14.82
CA TYR A 7 -4.09 6.88 14.52
C TYR A 7 -4.53 6.15 15.79
N GLY A 8 -3.59 5.80 16.65
CA GLY A 8 -3.89 5.08 17.89
C GLY A 8 -4.74 5.88 18.88
N ASN A 9 -4.57 7.19 18.95
CA ASN A 9 -5.42 8.05 19.79
C ASN A 9 -6.82 8.15 19.21
N TRP A 10 -6.96 8.45 17.92
CA TRP A 10 -8.25 8.45 17.23
C TRP A 10 -8.99 7.14 17.45
N LEU A 11 -8.34 6.01 17.19
CA LEU A 11 -8.96 4.69 17.36
C LEU A 11 -9.45 4.47 18.80
N ARG A 12 -8.68 4.85 19.83
CA ARG A 12 -9.07 4.71 21.23
C ARG A 12 -10.25 5.60 21.62
N GLU A 13 -10.31 6.80 21.05
CA GLU A 13 -11.38 7.76 21.35
C GLU A 13 -12.71 7.37 20.74
N ILE A 14 -12.70 6.71 19.59
CA ILE A 14 -13.91 6.38 18.84
C ILE A 14 -14.34 4.93 18.98
N SER A 15 -13.41 3.99 19.27
CA SER A 15 -13.74 2.58 19.38
C SER A 15 -14.54 2.32 20.65
N GLY A 16 -15.81 2.00 20.46
CA GLY A 16 -16.66 1.45 21.51
C GLY A 16 -16.36 -0.03 21.76
N LYS A 17 -17.14 -0.65 22.65
CA LYS A 17 -17.06 -2.11 22.90
C LYS A 17 -17.50 -2.94 21.68
N ASN A 18 -18.37 -2.38 20.87
CA ASN A 18 -18.90 -2.99 19.65
C ASN A 18 -18.72 -1.99 18.50
N THR A 19 -18.31 -2.48 17.35
CA THR A 19 -18.29 -1.68 16.13
C THR A 19 -19.70 -1.24 15.74
N ASN A 20 -19.83 -0.01 15.29
CA ASN A 20 -21.08 0.53 14.78
C ASN A 20 -21.11 0.36 13.25
N PRO A 21 -22.02 -0.43 12.68
CA PRO A 21 -22.06 -0.64 11.23
C PRO A 21 -22.53 0.62 10.44
N ASN A 22 -23.02 1.65 11.13
CA ASN A 22 -23.45 2.88 10.45
C ASN A 22 -22.27 3.55 9.73
N LYS A 23 -22.35 3.62 8.40
CA LYS A 23 -21.31 4.20 7.53
C LYS A 23 -20.93 5.65 7.84
N PHE A 24 -21.76 6.37 8.56
CA PHE A 24 -21.51 7.76 8.97
C PHE A 24 -20.87 7.85 10.36
N ASP A 25 -20.64 6.73 11.03
CA ASP A 25 -19.97 6.74 12.32
C ASP A 25 -18.51 7.18 12.17
N ARG A 26 -18.02 7.92 13.15
CA ARG A 26 -16.65 8.44 13.19
C ARG A 26 -15.59 7.33 13.17
N GLU A 27 -15.94 6.12 13.60
CA GLU A 27 -15.01 4.98 13.58
C GLU A 27 -14.62 4.53 12.16
N HIS A 28 -15.38 4.94 11.13
CA HIS A 28 -15.09 4.61 9.74
C HIS A 28 -14.36 5.73 8.97
N ALA A 29 -14.05 6.84 9.63
CA ALA A 29 -13.45 8.00 8.98
C ALA A 29 -12.31 8.59 9.83
N GLU A 30 -11.09 8.13 9.55
CA GLU A 30 -9.90 8.71 10.17
C GLU A 30 -9.83 10.21 9.90
N GLU A 31 -9.68 11.00 10.97
CA GLU A 31 -9.60 12.45 10.88
C GLU A 31 -8.27 12.91 10.29
N TRP A 32 -8.31 13.93 9.45
CA TRP A 32 -7.09 14.59 8.96
C TRP A 32 -6.25 15.14 10.14
N PRO A 33 -4.92 14.99 10.13
CA PRO A 33 -4.07 14.51 9.04
C PRO A 33 -3.86 12.99 8.99
N GLY A 34 -4.47 12.21 9.84
CA GLY A 34 -4.39 10.77 9.86
C GLY A 34 -3.03 10.18 10.24
N GLY A 35 -2.91 8.88 10.15
CA GLY A 35 -1.70 8.12 10.45
C GLY A 35 -0.67 8.09 9.33
N ARG A 36 -1.03 8.51 8.13
CA ARG A 36 -0.18 8.45 6.94
C ARG A 36 1.08 9.30 7.03
N TYR A 37 1.01 10.46 7.68
CA TYR A 37 2.03 11.50 7.64
C TYR A 37 2.86 11.57 8.92
N ASN A 38 4.12 12.08 8.80
CA ASN A 38 4.95 12.38 9.96
C ASN A 38 4.50 13.68 10.67
N HIS A 39 5.32 14.17 11.62
CA HIS A 39 5.05 15.41 12.36
C HIS A 39 4.84 16.62 11.45
N TYR A 40 5.63 16.72 10.39
CA TYR A 40 5.62 17.84 9.44
C TYR A 40 4.68 17.62 8.25
N LEU A 41 3.82 16.61 8.31
CA LEU A 41 2.85 16.26 7.27
C LEU A 41 3.48 15.79 5.95
N PHE A 42 4.69 15.22 6.02
CA PHE A 42 5.30 14.56 4.86
C PHE A 42 4.85 13.10 4.78
N ASP A 43 4.57 12.66 3.56
CA ASP A 43 4.33 11.26 3.26
C ASP A 43 5.67 10.51 3.17
N MET A 44 5.91 9.62 4.13
CA MET A 44 7.16 8.84 4.18
C MET A 44 7.29 7.87 3.01
N ASN A 45 6.20 7.53 2.35
CA ASN A 45 6.22 6.71 1.13
C ASN A 45 6.38 7.55 -0.16
N ARG A 46 6.80 8.81 -0.03
CA ARG A 46 7.21 9.71 -1.11
C ARG A 46 8.62 10.25 -0.88
N ASP A 47 9.32 9.79 0.17
CA ASP A 47 10.61 10.34 0.61
C ASP A 47 11.76 9.32 0.55
N TRP A 48 11.57 8.15 -0.06
CA TRP A 48 12.58 7.09 -0.10
C TRP A 48 13.90 7.53 -0.76
N ALA A 49 13.85 8.15 -1.93
CA ALA A 49 15.04 8.62 -2.63
C ALA A 49 15.54 9.96 -2.07
N TRP A 50 14.63 10.85 -1.74
CA TRP A 50 14.99 12.22 -1.35
C TRP A 50 15.53 12.32 0.07
N GLN A 51 15.07 11.46 0.98
CA GLN A 51 15.55 11.38 2.37
C GLN A 51 15.55 12.75 3.07
N THR A 52 14.49 13.52 2.86
CA THR A 52 14.38 14.85 3.46
C THR A 52 14.03 14.78 4.94
N GLN A 53 13.28 13.76 5.33
CA GLN A 53 12.78 13.55 6.68
C GLN A 53 13.73 12.68 7.51
N ILE A 54 13.80 12.96 8.80
CA ILE A 54 14.70 12.24 9.71
C ILE A 54 14.36 10.75 9.80
N GLU A 55 13.08 10.41 9.77
CA GLU A 55 12.59 9.03 9.81
C GLU A 55 13.09 8.26 8.60
N THR A 56 13.02 8.87 7.41
CA THR A 56 13.53 8.26 6.19
C THR A 56 15.05 8.07 6.26
N LYS A 57 15.80 9.07 6.71
CA LYS A 57 17.26 8.96 6.87
C LYS A 57 17.64 7.79 7.78
N GLN A 58 16.95 7.63 8.91
CA GLN A 58 17.20 6.54 9.85
C GLN A 58 16.85 5.17 9.25
N ARG A 59 15.72 5.08 8.57
CA ARG A 59 15.31 3.86 7.87
C ARG A 59 16.31 3.47 6.78
N MET A 60 16.74 4.42 5.97
CA MET A 60 17.64 4.18 4.85
C MET A 60 19.04 3.77 5.29
N ALA A 61 19.50 4.24 6.44
CA ALA A 61 20.78 3.79 7.01
C ALA A 61 20.79 2.29 7.27
N ILE A 62 19.68 1.73 7.76
CA ILE A 62 19.49 0.29 7.97
C ILE A 62 19.24 -0.43 6.65
N TYR A 63 18.35 0.09 5.83
CA TYR A 63 18.00 -0.50 4.53
C TYR A 63 19.22 -0.72 3.66
N ASN A 64 20.10 0.27 3.55
CA ASN A 64 21.30 0.19 2.73
C ASN A 64 22.35 -0.81 3.26
N GLN A 65 22.31 -1.18 4.55
CA GLN A 65 23.15 -2.24 5.09
C GLN A 65 22.60 -3.64 4.71
N TRP A 66 21.27 -3.79 4.64
CA TRP A 66 20.63 -5.05 4.31
C TRP A 66 20.60 -5.34 2.82
N MET A 67 20.36 -4.31 2.00
CA MET A 67 20.24 -4.42 0.53
C MET A 67 19.41 -5.65 0.12
N PRO A 68 18.12 -5.73 0.44
CA PRO A 68 17.30 -6.92 0.19
C PRO A 68 17.18 -7.18 -1.30
N GLN A 69 17.12 -8.45 -1.70
CA GLN A 69 16.88 -8.86 -3.09
C GLN A 69 15.43 -8.67 -3.51
N VAL A 70 14.50 -8.79 -2.58
CA VAL A 70 13.06 -8.57 -2.79
C VAL A 70 12.54 -7.65 -1.71
N HIS A 71 11.78 -6.66 -2.12
CA HIS A 71 11.12 -5.70 -1.24
C HIS A 71 9.63 -5.61 -1.56
N THR A 72 8.79 -5.78 -0.55
CA THR A 72 7.35 -5.67 -0.70
C THR A 72 6.83 -4.50 0.14
N ASP A 73 6.16 -3.58 -0.52
CA ASP A 73 5.43 -2.47 0.09
C ASP A 73 3.95 -2.86 0.17
N VAL A 74 3.47 -3.16 1.38
CA VAL A 74 2.11 -3.69 1.61
C VAL A 74 1.20 -2.55 2.00
N HIS A 75 0.10 -2.41 1.26
CA HIS A 75 -0.88 -1.34 1.40
C HIS A 75 -2.31 -1.85 1.49
N GLU A 76 -3.19 -0.92 1.78
CA GLU A 76 -4.64 -1.12 1.78
C GLU A 76 -5.33 -0.09 0.91
N GLN A 77 -6.33 -0.53 0.17
CA GLN A 77 -7.24 0.31 -0.61
C GLN A 77 -8.68 0.11 -0.15
N GLY A 78 -9.63 0.76 -0.81
CA GLY A 78 -11.05 0.65 -0.44
C GLY A 78 -11.51 -0.81 -0.35
N TYR A 79 -12.42 -1.10 0.57
CA TYR A 79 -12.95 -2.46 0.85
C TYR A 79 -13.52 -3.16 -0.39
N ASP A 80 -13.99 -2.38 -1.37
CA ASP A 80 -14.61 -2.83 -2.62
C ASP A 80 -13.64 -2.88 -3.80
N SER A 81 -12.38 -2.53 -3.57
CA SER A 81 -11.35 -2.56 -4.61
C SER A 81 -10.79 -3.96 -4.79
N PRO A 82 -10.60 -4.42 -6.04
CA PRO A 82 -9.91 -5.67 -6.30
C PRO A 82 -8.48 -5.63 -5.77
N TYR A 83 -7.95 -6.75 -5.33
CA TYR A 83 -6.55 -6.84 -4.96
C TYR A 83 -5.63 -6.37 -6.09
N PHE A 84 -4.51 -5.74 -5.73
CA PHE A 84 -3.45 -5.45 -6.68
C PHE A 84 -2.17 -6.20 -6.30
N PHE A 85 -1.51 -6.74 -7.32
CA PHE A 85 -0.16 -7.31 -7.25
C PHE A 85 0.55 -7.14 -8.60
N PRO A 86 1.90 -7.28 -8.65
CA PRO A 86 2.65 -7.13 -9.91
C PRO A 86 2.15 -8.02 -11.04
N PRO A 87 2.41 -7.65 -12.29
CA PRO A 87 3.21 -6.51 -12.76
C PRO A 87 2.56 -5.15 -12.51
N ALA A 88 3.41 -4.14 -12.34
CA ALA A 88 2.99 -2.74 -12.24
C ALA A 88 2.49 -2.19 -13.58
N ALA A 89 1.76 -1.06 -13.53
CA ALA A 89 1.35 -0.34 -14.72
C ALA A 89 2.53 0.38 -15.39
N GLU A 90 2.33 0.82 -16.62
CA GLU A 90 3.19 1.81 -17.27
C GLU A 90 2.80 3.24 -16.80
N PRO A 91 3.73 4.19 -16.79
CA PRO A 91 5.11 4.04 -17.22
C PRO A 91 6.02 3.37 -16.19
N GLN A 92 6.92 2.53 -16.65
CA GLN A 92 8.02 2.04 -15.83
C GLN A 92 9.32 2.72 -16.29
N HIS A 93 10.18 3.08 -15.34
CA HIS A 93 11.40 3.79 -15.67
C HIS A 93 12.37 2.90 -16.46
N GLU A 94 13.10 3.51 -17.40
CA GLU A 94 14.04 2.81 -18.31
C GLU A 94 15.19 2.10 -17.59
N PHE A 95 15.56 2.54 -16.39
CA PHE A 95 16.61 1.92 -15.57
C PHE A 95 16.16 0.67 -14.80
N ILE A 96 14.88 0.28 -14.91
CA ILE A 96 14.42 -0.98 -14.34
C ILE A 96 14.87 -2.12 -15.25
N GLU A 97 15.64 -3.03 -14.67
CA GLU A 97 16.28 -4.12 -15.39
C GLU A 97 15.29 -5.20 -15.86
N ALA A 98 15.61 -5.87 -16.94
CA ALA A 98 14.76 -6.89 -17.54
C ALA A 98 14.42 -8.03 -16.55
N TYR A 99 15.39 -8.47 -15.73
CA TYR A 99 15.15 -9.55 -14.77
C TYR A 99 14.13 -9.18 -13.68
N GLN A 100 14.06 -7.89 -13.29
CA GLN A 100 13.09 -7.40 -12.32
C GLN A 100 11.67 -7.45 -12.91
N LYS A 101 11.52 -7.01 -14.16
CA LYS A 101 10.25 -7.09 -14.91
C LYS A 101 9.81 -8.55 -15.12
N ASP A 102 10.73 -9.44 -15.42
CA ASP A 102 10.42 -10.84 -15.61
C ASP A 102 10.06 -11.54 -14.31
N PHE A 103 10.69 -11.16 -13.19
CA PHE A 103 10.27 -11.62 -11.87
C PHE A 103 8.84 -11.18 -11.53
N HIS A 104 8.50 -9.92 -11.81
CA HIS A 104 7.12 -9.42 -11.63
C HIS A 104 6.11 -10.23 -12.43
N LYS A 105 6.40 -10.55 -13.68
CA LYS A 105 5.53 -11.39 -14.53
C LYS A 105 5.38 -12.81 -13.95
N LEU A 106 6.49 -13.40 -13.52
CA LEU A 106 6.49 -14.74 -12.92
C LEU A 106 5.67 -14.77 -11.64
N LEU A 107 5.91 -13.82 -10.74
CA LEU A 107 5.19 -13.71 -9.47
C LEU A 107 3.71 -13.45 -9.71
N GLY A 108 3.37 -12.46 -10.55
CA GLY A 108 2.00 -12.12 -10.89
C GLY A 108 1.22 -13.28 -11.47
N LYS A 109 1.81 -14.04 -12.39
CA LYS A 109 1.20 -15.27 -12.93
C LYS A 109 0.87 -16.29 -11.84
N ASN A 110 1.78 -16.48 -10.88
CA ASN A 110 1.56 -17.43 -9.79
C ASN A 110 0.47 -16.97 -8.82
N ILE A 111 0.44 -15.66 -8.50
CA ILE A 111 -0.60 -15.09 -7.64
C ILE A 111 -1.95 -15.17 -8.36
N ALA A 112 -2.04 -14.72 -9.61
CA ALA A 112 -3.25 -14.77 -10.43
C ALA A 112 -3.86 -16.17 -10.46
N ALA A 113 -3.06 -17.20 -10.68
CA ALA A 113 -3.55 -18.59 -10.68
C ALA A 113 -4.22 -19.00 -9.35
N LYS A 114 -3.77 -18.45 -8.21
CA LYS A 114 -4.40 -18.70 -6.91
C LYS A 114 -5.69 -17.90 -6.73
N PHE A 115 -5.71 -16.66 -7.20
CA PHE A 115 -6.90 -15.82 -7.16
C PHE A 115 -8.00 -16.37 -8.04
N ASP A 116 -7.67 -16.78 -9.27
CA ASP A 116 -8.61 -17.42 -10.21
C ASP A 116 -9.22 -18.70 -9.63
N ALA A 117 -8.40 -19.54 -9.01
CA ALA A 117 -8.87 -20.78 -8.38
C ALA A 117 -9.84 -20.56 -7.21
N ASN A 118 -9.84 -19.35 -6.61
CA ASN A 118 -10.72 -18.98 -5.51
C ASN A 118 -11.82 -17.98 -5.90
N ASN A 119 -11.90 -17.60 -7.18
CA ASN A 119 -12.80 -16.56 -7.68
C ASN A 119 -12.63 -15.20 -6.96
N TRP A 120 -11.40 -14.84 -6.59
CA TRP A 120 -11.09 -13.55 -6.00
C TRP A 120 -10.76 -12.52 -7.08
N MET A 121 -11.31 -11.33 -6.93
CA MET A 121 -11.05 -10.24 -7.87
C MET A 121 -9.67 -9.62 -7.63
N TYR A 122 -8.96 -9.36 -8.71
CA TYR A 122 -7.67 -8.67 -8.69
C TYR A 122 -7.50 -7.80 -9.94
N ASN A 123 -6.54 -6.91 -9.87
CA ASN A 123 -6.00 -6.21 -11.04
C ASN A 123 -4.48 -6.27 -11.04
N THR A 124 -3.91 -6.12 -12.21
CA THR A 124 -2.47 -6.08 -12.44
C THR A 124 -2.21 -5.29 -13.72
N SER A 125 -1.08 -4.60 -13.79
CA SER A 125 -0.69 -3.79 -14.95
C SER A 125 -1.60 -2.59 -15.30
N GLU A 126 -2.54 -2.24 -14.44
CA GLU A 126 -3.50 -1.16 -14.67
C GLU A 126 -3.26 0.04 -13.76
N ARG A 127 -2.62 -0.17 -12.63
CA ARG A 127 -2.35 0.84 -11.59
C ARG A 127 -0.96 0.65 -11.02
N PHE A 128 -0.52 1.64 -10.20
CA PHE A 128 0.73 1.58 -9.46
C PHE A 128 1.95 1.40 -10.37
N ASP A 129 2.33 2.48 -11.05
CA ASP A 129 3.51 2.54 -11.90
C ASP A 129 4.83 2.47 -11.10
N LEU A 130 5.93 2.22 -11.79
CA LEU A 130 7.28 2.19 -11.24
C LEU A 130 8.16 3.27 -11.88
N PHE A 131 7.66 4.49 -11.94
CA PHE A 131 8.37 5.60 -12.56
C PHE A 131 8.99 6.56 -11.56
N TYR A 132 8.24 6.97 -10.53
CA TYR A 132 8.73 7.93 -9.55
C TYR A 132 9.71 7.26 -8.56
N PRO A 133 10.98 7.74 -8.47
CA PRO A 133 12.04 7.02 -7.76
C PRO A 133 11.90 7.00 -6.24
N SER A 134 10.96 7.71 -5.69
CA SER A 134 10.83 7.89 -4.25
C SER A 134 9.62 7.19 -3.62
N TYR A 135 8.97 6.29 -4.37
CA TYR A 135 8.02 5.33 -3.81
C TYR A 135 8.75 4.18 -3.09
N GLY A 136 8.07 3.54 -2.15
CA GLY A 136 8.62 2.41 -1.39
C GLY A 136 8.86 1.16 -2.23
N ASP A 137 8.14 0.99 -3.32
CA ASP A 137 8.32 -0.10 -4.28
C ASP A 137 9.34 0.24 -5.39
N THR A 138 9.39 1.50 -5.81
CA THR A 138 10.23 1.91 -6.95
C THR A 138 11.68 2.14 -6.52
N TYR A 139 11.93 2.74 -5.36
CA TYR A 139 13.29 2.97 -4.85
C TYR A 139 14.13 1.70 -4.80
N PRO A 140 13.61 0.56 -4.28
CA PRO A 140 14.33 -0.71 -4.32
C PRO A 140 14.75 -1.16 -5.72
N MET A 141 13.92 -0.91 -6.73
CA MET A 141 14.22 -1.28 -8.11
C MET A 141 15.51 -0.63 -8.64
N TYR A 142 15.75 0.63 -8.26
CA TYR A 142 16.99 1.34 -8.64
C TYR A 142 18.23 0.90 -7.84
N ASN A 143 18.03 0.12 -6.80
CA ASN A 143 19.10 -0.41 -5.95
C ASN A 143 19.31 -1.92 -6.14
N GLY A 144 18.79 -2.49 -7.24
CA GLY A 144 19.00 -3.88 -7.62
C GLY A 144 18.06 -4.89 -6.96
N ALA A 145 17.14 -4.45 -6.09
CA ALA A 145 16.09 -5.30 -5.56
C ALA A 145 14.91 -5.44 -6.54
N VAL A 146 14.08 -6.45 -6.35
CA VAL A 146 12.75 -6.48 -6.96
C VAL A 146 11.77 -5.85 -5.99
N GLY A 147 11.49 -4.57 -6.17
CA GLY A 147 10.49 -3.83 -5.39
C GLY A 147 9.09 -4.04 -5.96
N MET A 148 8.08 -4.09 -5.09
CA MET A 148 6.70 -4.25 -5.51
C MET A 148 5.72 -3.71 -4.49
N THR A 149 4.55 -3.27 -4.97
CA THR A 149 3.39 -2.96 -4.14
C THR A 149 2.41 -4.14 -4.16
N LEU A 150 1.85 -4.45 -3.00
CA LEU A 150 0.67 -5.30 -2.85
C LEU A 150 -0.43 -4.48 -2.20
N GLU A 151 -1.63 -4.49 -2.77
CA GLU A 151 -2.78 -3.77 -2.23
C GLU A 151 -3.90 -4.75 -1.91
N GLN A 152 -4.44 -4.66 -0.71
CA GLN A 152 -5.62 -5.42 -0.30
C GLN A 152 -6.79 -4.49 0.00
N GLY A 153 -8.01 -4.95 -0.17
CA GLY A 153 -9.21 -4.24 0.29
C GLY A 153 -9.28 -4.30 1.82
N GLY A 154 -9.50 -3.17 2.48
CA GLY A 154 -9.54 -3.12 3.94
C GLY A 154 -10.00 -1.77 4.50
N ILE A 155 -9.68 -0.69 3.82
CA ILE A 155 -10.04 0.66 4.27
C ILE A 155 -11.56 0.79 4.36
N ARG A 156 -12.05 1.20 5.54
CA ARG A 156 -13.46 1.38 5.87
C ARG A 156 -14.27 0.07 5.89
N ALA A 157 -13.62 -1.06 6.07
CA ALA A 157 -14.30 -2.33 6.35
C ALA A 157 -15.06 -2.27 7.70
N GLY A 158 -16.00 -3.19 7.88
CA GLY A 158 -16.79 -3.27 9.13
C GLY A 158 -17.96 -2.31 9.23
N ARG A 159 -18.33 -1.64 8.13
CA ARG A 159 -19.53 -0.80 8.03
C ARG A 159 -20.57 -1.44 7.12
N GLU A 160 -21.83 -1.09 7.33
CA GLU A 160 -22.92 -1.49 6.44
C GLU A 160 -22.77 -0.81 5.07
N ILE A 161 -22.81 -1.60 4.02
CA ILE A 161 -22.61 -1.17 2.65
C ILE A 161 -23.75 -1.67 1.81
N THR A 162 -24.37 -0.77 1.03
CA THR A 162 -25.31 -1.15 -0.02
C THR A 162 -24.57 -1.15 -1.34
N MET A 163 -24.43 -2.33 -1.94
CA MET A 163 -23.83 -2.50 -3.27
C MET A 163 -24.73 -1.89 -4.36
N GLU A 164 -24.16 -1.63 -5.54
CA GLU A 164 -24.92 -1.11 -6.68
C GLU A 164 -26.11 -2.00 -7.08
N ASN A 165 -26.01 -3.30 -6.85
CA ASN A 165 -27.09 -4.26 -7.09
C ASN A 165 -28.15 -4.30 -5.97
N GLY A 166 -28.04 -3.43 -4.97
CA GLY A 166 -28.97 -3.33 -3.83
C GLY A 166 -28.75 -4.35 -2.71
N VAL A 167 -27.68 -5.15 -2.76
CA VAL A 167 -27.34 -6.08 -1.70
C VAL A 167 -26.63 -5.32 -0.56
N ASN A 168 -27.06 -5.54 0.67
CA ASN A 168 -26.40 -5.04 1.87
C ASN A 168 -25.37 -6.06 2.37
N LEU A 169 -24.17 -5.59 2.67
CA LEU A 169 -23.06 -6.33 3.26
C LEU A 169 -22.73 -5.78 4.64
#